data_d80c222e34bf9a8855ee2aa16065bec4
#
_entry.id   d80c222e34bf9a8855ee2aa16065bec4
#
_cell.length_a   1.000
_cell.length_b   1.000
_cell.length_c   1.000
_cell.angle_alpha   90.00
_cell.angle_beta   90.00
_cell.angle_gamma   90.00
#
_symmetry.space_group_name_H-M   'P 1'
#
loop_
_entity.id
_entity.type
_entity.pdbx_description
1 polymer ?
#
loop_
_entity_poly.entity_id
_entity_poly.type
_entity_poly.pdbx_seq_one_letter_code
_entity_poly.pdbx_strand_id
1 'polypeptide(L)'
;MTNTRIAQPKPVDQERNFQIEELFFSITDPKGKITFANDVFLRLSGWDEKDLIGSPHNIIRHPDMPRAVFSVMWDYLNAGKPFAGYVKNMANDGAYYWVMALIFPYEDGFFSIRLKPSSPYFKKIRAHYSEILAYENEESAKNGDKQGMMAAVELFLRRVKEDGYDDYDHFMWKALEKEMRHREDELRRKGFRRKYRNGAVSEQIRAFDTHLTDLFDRLKSLKELHEKLLEHSRYILQLSRTIRLLSLNAQVGSAQMDGDGASLSAVAGQMGDQSKDGEMMLADMQKHVTALSKLLDKVNFDIITAKMQVEMSTIFLDEVSEKGENFYRSDIPVTEVVNYLQQAYVPKLIVIGDEVGQIPSSLRELRARVYEIERFLYVLRFIHSAGQIEVARLQDASSFANTFQELIREVNNADEKLKELTTYIESNQKMNNVFMESERVLSSAKKLNGNGGAKSQSGHKLPSEQAKGFDNKQSRGEGDDKSKQGAGVSELDSAMS
;
A
#
# COMPACT_ATOMS: atom_id res chain seq x y z
N MET A 1 -39.89 -9.63 18.95
CA MET A 1 -38.89 -10.63 19.37
C MET A 1 -37.86 -9.92 20.20
N THR A 2 -37.74 -10.28 21.47
CA THR A 2 -36.85 -9.66 22.46
C THR A 2 -35.41 -9.87 22.03
N ASN A 3 -34.71 -8.77 21.75
CA ASN A 3 -33.30 -8.73 21.40
C ASN A 3 -32.48 -9.09 22.66
N THR A 4 -32.35 -10.37 22.94
CA THR A 4 -31.52 -10.87 24.04
C THR A 4 -30.07 -10.66 23.59
N ARG A 5 -29.39 -9.64 24.11
CA ARG A 5 -27.93 -9.47 23.90
C ARG A 5 -27.28 -10.79 24.33
N ILE A 6 -26.67 -11.47 23.35
CA ILE A 6 -25.85 -12.67 23.64
C ILE A 6 -24.68 -12.19 24.50
N ALA A 7 -24.54 -12.77 25.70
CA ALA A 7 -23.45 -12.40 26.60
C ALA A 7 -22.11 -12.81 25.96
N GLN A 8 -21.20 -11.85 25.83
CA GLN A 8 -19.86 -12.17 25.38
C GLN A 8 -19.13 -13.04 26.40
N PRO A 9 -18.39 -14.07 25.96
CA PRO A 9 -17.61 -14.93 26.84
C PRO A 9 -16.47 -14.12 27.51
N LYS A 10 -16.00 -14.64 28.66
CA LYS A 10 -14.79 -14.06 29.27
C LYS A 10 -13.57 -14.46 28.48
N PRO A 11 -12.67 -13.49 28.16
CA PRO A 11 -11.42 -13.80 27.46
C PRO A 11 -10.57 -14.81 28.23
N VAL A 12 -10.00 -15.78 27.53
CA VAL A 12 -8.99 -16.70 28.02
C VAL A 12 -7.70 -16.54 27.21
N ASP A 13 -6.55 -16.70 27.86
CA ASP A 13 -5.25 -16.60 27.19
C ASP A 13 -4.90 -17.91 26.46
N GLN A 14 -5.75 -18.27 25.52
CA GLN A 14 -5.56 -19.42 24.66
C GLN A 14 -5.74 -19.02 23.21
N GLU A 15 -4.70 -19.21 22.40
CA GLU A 15 -4.78 -18.95 20.96
C GLU A 15 -5.44 -20.11 20.22
N ARG A 16 -6.51 -19.81 19.48
CA ARG A 16 -7.14 -20.75 18.57
C ARG A 16 -6.42 -20.68 17.22
N ASN A 17 -5.69 -21.74 16.91
CA ASN A 17 -4.86 -21.81 15.73
C ASN A 17 -5.63 -22.27 14.49
N PHE A 18 -5.24 -21.80 13.30
CA PHE A 18 -5.72 -22.26 12.00
C PHE A 18 -4.56 -22.32 11.01
N GLN A 19 -4.78 -23.00 9.89
CA GLN A 19 -3.71 -23.26 8.94
C GLN A 19 -3.40 -22.04 8.08
N ILE A 20 -2.17 -21.91 7.59
CA ILE A 20 -1.74 -20.78 6.78
C ILE A 20 -2.40 -20.77 5.40
N GLU A 21 -2.78 -21.93 4.90
CA GLU A 21 -3.53 -22.10 3.65
C GLU A 21 -4.98 -21.68 3.75
N GLU A 22 -5.56 -21.64 4.96
CA GLU A 22 -6.96 -21.30 5.16
C GLU A 22 -7.21 -19.79 4.96
N LEU A 23 -8.19 -19.49 4.12
CA LEU A 23 -8.85 -18.20 4.04
C LEU A 23 -10.29 -18.35 4.47
N PHE A 24 -10.83 -17.31 5.10
CA PHE A 24 -12.22 -17.29 5.47
C PHE A 24 -12.84 -15.91 5.35
N PHE A 25 -14.15 -15.86 5.22
CA PHE A 25 -14.84 -14.61 4.97
C PHE A 25 -16.16 -14.48 5.70
N SER A 26 -16.61 -13.25 5.82
CA SER A 26 -17.95 -12.88 6.21
C SER A 26 -18.48 -11.75 5.34
N ILE A 27 -19.79 -11.68 5.23
CA ILE A 27 -20.52 -10.56 4.61
C ILE A 27 -21.31 -9.88 5.72
N THR A 28 -21.36 -8.56 5.69
CA THR A 28 -22.17 -7.77 6.62
C THR A 28 -23.05 -6.79 5.85
N ASP A 29 -24.16 -6.39 6.44
CA ASP A 29 -24.95 -5.27 5.97
C ASP A 29 -24.22 -3.92 6.19
N PRO A 30 -24.74 -2.78 5.70
CA PRO A 30 -24.13 -1.47 5.91
C PRO A 30 -24.02 -1.05 7.40
N LYS A 31 -24.75 -1.69 8.30
CA LYS A 31 -24.68 -1.47 9.76
C LYS A 31 -23.68 -2.40 10.45
N GLY A 32 -22.95 -3.22 9.70
CA GLY A 32 -21.98 -4.17 10.23
C GLY A 32 -22.59 -5.42 10.88
N LYS A 33 -23.85 -5.76 10.59
CA LYS A 33 -24.45 -7.04 11.03
C LYS A 33 -24.08 -8.14 10.06
N ILE A 34 -23.68 -9.29 10.58
CA ILE A 34 -23.27 -10.45 9.79
C ILE A 34 -24.47 -11.03 9.07
N THR A 35 -24.40 -11.11 7.74
CA THR A 35 -25.42 -11.70 6.87
C THR A 35 -24.99 -13.03 6.30
N PHE A 36 -23.68 -13.28 6.23
CA PHE A 36 -23.11 -14.55 5.78
C PHE A 36 -21.74 -14.79 6.43
N ALA A 37 -21.42 -16.06 6.69
CA ALA A 37 -20.10 -16.52 7.14
C ALA A 37 -19.82 -17.90 6.55
N ASN A 38 -18.61 -18.14 6.05
CA ASN A 38 -18.24 -19.47 5.55
C ASN A 38 -17.86 -20.43 6.69
N ASP A 39 -17.72 -21.71 6.38
CA ASP A 39 -17.48 -22.78 7.35
C ASP A 39 -16.25 -22.55 8.24
N VAL A 40 -15.14 -22.10 7.64
CA VAL A 40 -13.92 -21.81 8.42
C VAL A 40 -14.15 -20.69 9.43
N PHE A 41 -14.95 -19.67 9.08
CA PHE A 41 -15.34 -18.63 10.03
C PHE A 41 -16.18 -19.20 11.17
N LEU A 42 -17.20 -20.02 10.89
CA LEU A 42 -18.04 -20.66 11.89
C LEU A 42 -17.18 -21.51 12.84
N ARG A 43 -16.32 -22.35 12.30
CA ARG A 43 -15.41 -23.22 13.06
C ARG A 43 -14.46 -22.42 13.96
N LEU A 44 -13.88 -21.34 13.47
CA LEU A 44 -12.91 -20.51 14.22
C LEU A 44 -13.60 -19.66 15.28
N SER A 45 -14.74 -19.06 14.95
CA SER A 45 -15.50 -18.27 15.92
C SER A 45 -16.16 -19.15 16.99
N GLY A 46 -16.45 -20.42 16.66
CA GLY A 46 -17.15 -21.36 17.53
C GLY A 46 -18.62 -21.01 17.81
N TRP A 47 -19.12 -19.93 17.17
CA TRP A 47 -20.53 -19.57 17.28
C TRP A 47 -21.39 -20.43 16.36
N ASP A 48 -22.56 -20.81 16.81
CA ASP A 48 -23.58 -21.38 15.94
C ASP A 48 -23.99 -20.33 14.89
N GLU A 49 -24.20 -20.77 13.65
CA GLU A 49 -24.59 -19.87 12.56
C GLU A 49 -25.87 -19.07 12.90
N LYS A 50 -26.86 -19.71 13.54
CA LYS A 50 -28.13 -19.07 13.97
C LYS A 50 -27.95 -17.91 14.95
N ASP A 51 -26.86 -17.92 15.75
CA ASP A 51 -26.55 -16.89 16.73
C ASP A 51 -25.65 -15.82 16.14
N LEU A 52 -24.89 -16.18 15.10
CA LEU A 52 -23.96 -15.30 14.40
C LEU A 52 -24.66 -14.43 13.35
N ILE A 53 -25.55 -15.03 12.53
CA ILE A 53 -26.28 -14.30 11.49
C ILE A 53 -27.25 -13.29 12.12
N GLY A 54 -27.23 -12.05 11.64
CA GLY A 54 -27.99 -10.93 12.20
C GLY A 54 -27.36 -10.25 13.41
N SER A 55 -26.30 -10.84 14.00
CA SER A 55 -25.55 -10.21 15.09
C SER A 55 -24.55 -9.17 14.56
N PRO A 56 -24.31 -8.08 15.30
CA PRO A 56 -23.22 -7.14 14.97
C PRO A 56 -21.87 -7.85 14.95
N HIS A 57 -21.00 -7.49 14.01
CA HIS A 57 -19.69 -8.14 13.84
C HIS A 57 -18.78 -8.04 15.09
N ASN A 58 -19.04 -7.07 15.97
CA ASN A 58 -18.33 -6.94 17.25
C ASN A 58 -18.60 -8.10 18.24
N ILE A 59 -19.53 -9.01 17.95
CA ILE A 59 -19.73 -10.24 18.72
C ILE A 59 -18.44 -11.07 18.85
N ILE A 60 -17.56 -10.99 17.86
CA ILE A 60 -16.26 -11.67 17.84
C ILE A 60 -15.09 -10.76 18.21
N ARG A 61 -15.33 -9.52 18.64
CA ARG A 61 -14.25 -8.59 18.97
C ARG A 61 -13.59 -8.99 20.30
N HIS A 62 -12.27 -9.10 20.29
CA HIS A 62 -11.52 -9.27 21.55
C HIS A 62 -11.40 -7.95 22.31
N PRO A 63 -11.55 -7.92 23.66
CA PRO A 63 -11.41 -6.68 24.44
C PRO A 63 -10.06 -6.00 24.31
N ASP A 64 -8.97 -6.76 24.05
CA ASP A 64 -7.63 -6.21 23.83
C ASP A 64 -7.44 -5.50 22.48
N MET A 65 -8.48 -5.39 21.66
CA MET A 65 -8.39 -4.61 20.42
C MET A 65 -8.70 -3.14 20.68
N PRO A 66 -7.76 -2.22 20.37
CA PRO A 66 -8.00 -0.79 20.46
C PRO A 66 -9.21 -0.36 19.60
N ARG A 67 -10.09 0.46 20.15
CA ARG A 67 -11.21 1.07 19.39
C ARG A 67 -10.69 1.95 18.25
N ALA A 68 -9.53 2.57 18.45
CA ALA A 68 -8.86 3.38 17.45
C ALA A 68 -8.68 2.68 16.10
N VAL A 69 -8.36 1.39 16.08
CA VAL A 69 -8.19 0.61 14.84
C VAL A 69 -9.51 0.49 14.08
N PHE A 70 -10.62 0.27 14.80
CA PHE A 70 -11.95 0.20 14.19
C PHE A 70 -12.46 1.57 13.75
N SER A 71 -12.09 2.65 14.45
CA SER A 71 -12.39 4.02 14.00
C SER A 71 -11.77 4.30 12.63
N VAL A 72 -10.48 4.01 12.46
CA VAL A 72 -9.80 4.15 11.16
C VAL A 72 -10.43 3.24 10.10
N MET A 73 -10.78 2.00 10.46
CA MET A 73 -11.47 1.08 9.55
C MET A 73 -12.79 1.67 9.03
N TRP A 74 -13.62 2.20 9.91
CA TRP A 74 -14.90 2.79 9.53
C TRP A 74 -14.75 4.05 8.68
N ASP A 75 -13.74 4.88 8.94
CA ASP A 75 -13.43 6.04 8.10
C ASP A 75 -13.13 5.62 6.65
N TYR A 76 -12.37 4.53 6.47
CA TYR A 76 -12.09 3.96 5.14
C TYR A 76 -13.34 3.40 4.47
N LEU A 77 -14.10 2.58 5.17
CA LEU A 77 -15.29 1.93 4.61
C LEU A 77 -16.39 2.93 4.28
N ASN A 78 -16.61 3.94 5.11
CA ASN A 78 -17.56 5.03 4.86
C ASN A 78 -17.13 5.93 3.68
N ALA A 79 -15.83 6.01 3.41
CA ALA A 79 -15.29 6.68 2.23
C ALA A 79 -15.33 5.81 0.96
N GLY A 80 -15.93 4.61 1.02
CA GLY A 80 -15.98 3.66 -0.10
C GLY A 80 -14.64 3.01 -0.44
N LYS A 81 -13.68 3.05 0.49
CA LYS A 81 -12.32 2.53 0.29
C LYS A 81 -12.14 1.17 0.98
N PRO A 82 -11.29 0.28 0.43
CA PRO A 82 -10.90 -0.94 1.13
C PRO A 82 -10.04 -0.60 2.35
N PHE A 83 -10.13 -1.46 3.36
CA PHE A 83 -9.30 -1.42 4.55
C PHE A 83 -8.58 -2.76 4.72
N ALA A 84 -7.31 -2.75 5.09
CA ALA A 84 -6.62 -3.94 5.56
C ALA A 84 -5.90 -3.65 6.89
N GLY A 85 -6.03 -4.59 7.84
CA GLY A 85 -5.43 -4.42 9.16
C GLY A 85 -5.44 -5.70 9.99
N TYR A 86 -4.63 -5.71 11.03
CA TYR A 86 -4.58 -6.82 11.97
C TYR A 86 -5.72 -6.70 12.97
N VAL A 87 -6.38 -7.83 13.23
CA VAL A 87 -7.50 -7.89 14.17
C VAL A 87 -7.32 -9.10 15.10
N LYS A 88 -7.46 -8.87 16.41
CA LYS A 88 -7.58 -9.93 17.41
C LYS A 88 -9.06 -10.21 17.64
N ASN A 89 -9.50 -11.39 17.27
CA ASN A 89 -10.87 -11.85 17.47
C ASN A 89 -10.97 -12.77 18.67
N MET A 90 -12.18 -12.94 19.19
CA MET A 90 -12.51 -13.84 20.29
C MET A 90 -13.58 -14.82 19.86
N ALA A 91 -13.37 -16.09 20.17
CA ALA A 91 -14.34 -17.15 19.93
C ALA A 91 -15.36 -17.23 21.06
N ASN A 92 -16.43 -18.00 20.85
CA ASN A 92 -17.54 -18.15 21.83
C ASN A 92 -17.13 -18.81 23.17
N ASP A 93 -15.96 -19.44 23.24
CA ASP A 93 -15.35 -20.00 24.44
C ASP A 93 -14.33 -19.08 25.12
N GLY A 94 -14.13 -17.86 24.58
CA GLY A 94 -13.20 -16.88 25.10
C GLY A 94 -11.78 -17.01 24.53
N ALA A 95 -11.45 -18.06 23.77
CA ALA A 95 -10.17 -18.21 23.09
C ALA A 95 -10.02 -17.15 21.98
N TYR A 96 -8.78 -16.69 21.75
CA TYR A 96 -8.54 -15.66 20.75
C TYR A 96 -7.88 -16.21 19.49
N TYR A 97 -8.03 -15.47 18.37
CA TYR A 97 -7.30 -15.72 17.14
C TYR A 97 -7.01 -14.41 16.42
N TRP A 98 -5.80 -14.34 15.87
CA TRP A 98 -5.37 -13.18 15.11
C TRP A 98 -5.58 -13.38 13.61
N VAL A 99 -6.00 -12.32 12.94
CA VAL A 99 -6.19 -12.28 11.49
C VAL A 99 -5.57 -11.02 10.89
N MET A 100 -5.12 -11.12 9.65
CA MET A 100 -5.00 -9.99 8.76
C MET A 100 -6.30 -9.92 7.97
N ALA A 101 -7.12 -8.92 8.24
CA ALA A 101 -8.41 -8.72 7.61
C ALA A 101 -8.30 -7.74 6.45
N LEU A 102 -8.83 -8.13 5.29
CA LEU A 102 -9.06 -7.28 4.13
C LEU A 102 -10.56 -7.07 4.00
N ILE A 103 -11.02 -5.83 4.15
CA ILE A 103 -12.44 -5.47 4.12
C ILE A 103 -12.67 -4.49 2.97
N PHE A 104 -13.71 -4.70 2.21
CA PHE A 104 -14.06 -3.81 1.09
C PHE A 104 -15.58 -3.67 0.98
N PRO A 105 -16.06 -2.48 0.58
CA PRO A 105 -17.48 -2.25 0.34
C PRO A 105 -17.94 -3.01 -0.92
N TYR A 106 -19.18 -3.49 -0.88
CA TYR A 106 -19.92 -3.94 -2.03
C TYR A 106 -21.33 -3.31 -2.00
N GLU A 107 -22.22 -3.61 -2.98
CA GLU A 107 -23.48 -2.87 -3.19
C GLU A 107 -24.31 -2.66 -1.91
N ASP A 108 -24.45 -3.69 -1.08
CA ASP A 108 -25.33 -3.69 0.10
C ASP A 108 -24.60 -3.92 1.44
N GLY A 109 -23.31 -3.58 1.54
CA GLY A 109 -22.58 -3.74 2.79
C GLY A 109 -21.07 -3.91 2.63
N PHE A 110 -20.52 -4.83 3.44
CA PHE A 110 -19.06 -5.05 3.48
C PHE A 110 -18.71 -6.52 3.37
N PHE A 111 -17.71 -6.80 2.57
CA PHE A 111 -17.11 -8.11 2.42
C PHE A 111 -15.76 -8.13 3.13
N SER A 112 -15.50 -9.14 3.96
CA SER A 112 -14.24 -9.24 4.70
C SER A 112 -13.60 -10.60 4.52
N ILE A 113 -12.41 -10.64 3.90
CA ILE A 113 -11.57 -11.83 3.75
C ILE A 113 -10.45 -11.78 4.78
N ARG A 114 -10.13 -12.92 5.39
CA ARG A 114 -9.15 -13.02 6.46
C ARG A 114 -8.13 -14.10 6.17
N LEU A 115 -6.87 -13.81 6.45
CA LEU A 115 -5.77 -14.75 6.42
C LEU A 115 -5.06 -14.78 7.78
N LYS A 116 -4.30 -15.85 8.02
CA LYS A 116 -3.46 -15.99 9.21
C LYS A 116 -2.23 -15.07 9.10
N PRO A 117 -2.06 -14.09 10.01
CA PRO A 117 -0.85 -13.31 10.05
C PRO A 117 0.31 -14.18 10.53
N SER A 118 1.42 -14.14 9.81
CA SER A 118 2.55 -15.03 10.04
C SER A 118 3.90 -14.39 9.79
N SER A 119 3.93 -13.17 9.22
CA SER A 119 5.17 -12.47 8.97
C SER A 119 5.86 -11.99 10.27
N PRO A 120 7.19 -11.82 10.28
CA PRO A 120 7.89 -11.26 11.43
C PRO A 120 7.36 -9.87 11.85
N TYR A 121 6.76 -9.12 10.92
CA TYR A 121 6.21 -7.80 11.17
C TYR A 121 5.00 -7.83 12.11
N PHE A 122 4.23 -8.91 12.11
CA PHE A 122 3.08 -9.10 13.00
C PHE A 122 3.45 -8.94 14.49
N LYS A 123 4.65 -9.42 14.90
CA LYS A 123 5.12 -9.26 16.28
C LYS A 123 5.22 -7.79 16.69
N LYS A 124 5.69 -6.92 15.78
CA LYS A 124 5.79 -5.47 16.02
C LYS A 124 4.41 -4.83 16.19
N ILE A 125 3.45 -5.22 15.35
CA ILE A 125 2.08 -4.71 15.42
C ILE A 125 1.39 -5.09 16.73
N ARG A 126 1.59 -6.31 17.22
CA ARG A 126 1.05 -6.72 18.53
C ARG A 126 1.55 -5.83 19.66
N ALA A 127 2.83 -5.45 19.65
CA ALA A 127 3.40 -4.53 20.64
C ALA A 127 2.78 -3.13 20.53
N HIS A 128 2.63 -2.59 19.31
CA HIS A 128 1.97 -1.31 19.11
C HIS A 128 0.51 -1.30 19.57
N TYR A 129 -0.25 -2.35 19.27
CA TYR A 129 -1.65 -2.44 19.71
C TYR A 129 -1.79 -2.49 21.23
N SER A 130 -0.86 -3.17 21.93
CA SER A 130 -0.85 -3.18 23.40
C SER A 130 -0.58 -1.80 23.98
N GLU A 131 0.35 -1.04 23.39
CA GLU A 131 0.64 0.34 23.79
C GLU A 131 -0.54 1.27 23.52
N ILE A 132 -1.13 1.19 22.31
CA ILE A 132 -2.27 2.02 21.92
C ILE A 132 -3.47 1.75 22.82
N LEU A 133 -3.74 0.47 23.16
CA LEU A 133 -4.84 0.10 24.06
C LEU A 133 -4.61 0.65 25.47
N ALA A 134 -3.40 0.54 26.00
CA ALA A 134 -3.07 1.08 27.33
C ALA A 134 -3.31 2.59 27.36
N TYR A 135 -2.85 3.32 26.35
CA TYR A 135 -3.07 4.75 26.22
C TYR A 135 -4.55 5.11 26.03
N GLU A 136 -5.28 4.36 25.19
CA GLU A 136 -6.73 4.54 25.01
C GLU A 136 -7.49 4.42 26.34
N ASN A 137 -7.16 3.41 27.15
CA ASN A 137 -7.80 3.19 28.42
C ASN A 137 -7.47 4.29 29.44
N GLU A 138 -6.21 4.75 29.49
CA GLU A 138 -5.78 5.85 30.34
C GLU A 138 -6.51 7.15 29.99
N GLU A 139 -6.53 7.50 28.71
CA GLU A 139 -7.22 8.71 28.25
C GLU A 139 -8.76 8.63 28.40
N SER A 140 -9.33 7.45 28.21
CA SER A 140 -10.77 7.22 28.42
C SER A 140 -11.16 7.42 29.89
N ALA A 141 -10.32 6.97 30.82
CA ALA A 141 -10.55 7.17 32.24
C ALA A 141 -10.50 8.66 32.66
N LYS A 142 -9.68 9.47 31.97
CA LYS A 142 -9.55 10.93 32.24
C LYS A 142 -10.63 11.76 31.58
N ASN A 143 -10.92 11.49 30.31
CA ASN A 143 -11.61 12.39 29.40
C ASN A 143 -12.90 11.80 28.80
N GLY A 144 -13.22 10.53 29.13
CA GLY A 144 -14.35 9.78 28.60
C GLY A 144 -14.00 9.01 27.32
N ASP A 145 -14.80 8.00 27.02
CA ASP A 145 -14.54 7.00 25.98
C ASP A 145 -14.28 7.55 24.60
N LYS A 146 -15.03 8.56 24.18
CA LYS A 146 -14.88 9.17 22.86
C LYS A 146 -13.54 9.90 22.71
N GLN A 147 -13.16 10.71 23.70
CA GLN A 147 -11.90 11.44 23.71
C GLN A 147 -10.71 10.47 23.80
N GLY A 148 -10.79 9.44 24.62
CA GLY A 148 -9.76 8.39 24.72
C GLY A 148 -9.53 7.67 23.38
N MET A 149 -10.60 7.31 22.69
CA MET A 149 -10.50 6.71 21.35
C MET A 149 -9.87 7.68 20.33
N MET A 150 -10.28 8.97 20.32
CA MET A 150 -9.69 9.94 19.39
C MET A 150 -8.19 10.17 19.65
N ALA A 151 -7.78 10.30 20.91
CA ALA A 151 -6.36 10.38 21.28
C ALA A 151 -5.57 9.14 20.85
N ALA A 152 -6.18 7.96 21.00
CA ALA A 152 -5.57 6.71 20.56
C ALA A 152 -5.45 6.61 19.01
N VAL A 153 -6.38 7.17 18.24
CA VAL A 153 -6.27 7.28 16.77
C VAL A 153 -5.06 8.15 16.39
N GLU A 154 -4.89 9.29 17.05
CA GLU A 154 -3.71 10.16 16.81
C GLU A 154 -2.39 9.44 17.15
N LEU A 155 -2.34 8.72 18.27
CA LEU A 155 -1.18 7.90 18.61
C LEU A 155 -0.92 6.81 17.57
N PHE A 156 -1.95 6.11 17.13
CA PHE A 156 -1.85 5.06 16.11
C PHE A 156 -1.27 5.61 14.81
N LEU A 157 -1.81 6.70 14.28
CA LEU A 157 -1.33 7.32 13.05
C LEU A 157 0.10 7.90 13.20
N ARG A 158 0.45 8.38 14.39
CA ARG A 158 1.83 8.79 14.70
C ARG A 158 2.79 7.60 14.68
N ARG A 159 2.42 6.45 15.27
CA ARG A 159 3.23 5.22 15.22
C ARG A 159 3.43 4.71 13.78
N VAL A 160 2.41 4.82 12.94
CA VAL A 160 2.52 4.54 11.51
C VAL A 160 3.61 5.38 10.85
N LYS A 161 3.66 6.69 11.14
CA LYS A 161 4.70 7.59 10.62
C LYS A 161 6.09 7.32 11.19
N GLU A 162 6.20 7.04 12.48
CA GLU A 162 7.47 6.67 13.14
C GLU A 162 8.03 5.34 12.61
N ASP A 163 7.16 4.45 12.14
CA ASP A 163 7.54 3.21 11.46
C ASP A 163 8.00 3.43 10.00
N GLY A 164 8.00 4.68 9.52
CA GLY A 164 8.49 5.06 8.19
C GLY A 164 7.45 5.02 7.09
N TYR A 165 6.15 4.98 7.44
CA TYR A 165 5.07 5.07 6.46
C TYR A 165 4.52 6.50 6.37
N ASP A 166 4.21 6.97 5.16
CA ASP A 166 3.70 8.33 4.94
C ASP A 166 2.32 8.54 5.59
N ASP A 167 1.46 7.52 5.45
CA ASP A 167 0.08 7.51 5.93
C ASP A 167 -0.40 6.06 6.16
N TYR A 168 -1.68 5.90 6.52
CA TYR A 168 -2.27 4.58 6.74
C TYR A 168 -2.42 3.78 5.45
N ASP A 169 -2.64 4.39 4.28
CA ASP A 169 -2.67 3.71 2.98
C ASP A 169 -1.33 2.99 2.74
N HIS A 170 -0.22 3.71 2.88
CA HIS A 170 1.12 3.16 2.71
C HIS A 170 1.41 2.02 3.72
N PHE A 171 1.04 2.22 5.00
CA PHE A 171 1.15 1.18 6.03
C PHE A 171 0.34 -0.08 5.66
N MET A 172 -0.94 0.09 5.32
CA MET A 172 -1.87 -0.98 4.97
C MET A 172 -1.36 -1.81 3.79
N TRP A 173 -0.91 -1.13 2.73
CA TRP A 173 -0.37 -1.80 1.53
C TRP A 173 0.88 -2.63 1.85
N LYS A 174 1.81 -2.07 2.61
CA LYS A 174 3.05 -2.77 3.02
C LYS A 174 2.80 -3.90 4.02
N ALA A 175 1.88 -3.72 4.95
CA ALA A 175 1.54 -4.74 5.93
C ALA A 175 0.90 -5.97 5.25
N LEU A 176 -0.10 -5.74 4.39
CA LEU A 176 -0.74 -6.82 3.63
C LEU A 176 0.25 -7.52 2.68
N GLU A 177 1.13 -6.76 2.02
CA GLU A 177 2.19 -7.34 1.20
C GLU A 177 3.11 -8.27 1.98
N LYS A 178 3.60 -7.83 3.16
CA LYS A 178 4.48 -8.66 4.00
C LYS A 178 3.82 -9.97 4.41
N GLU A 179 2.55 -9.93 4.80
CA GLU A 179 1.79 -11.13 5.16
C GLU A 179 1.60 -12.06 3.96
N MET A 180 1.21 -11.52 2.79
CA MET A 180 1.00 -12.33 1.59
C MET A 180 2.30 -12.96 1.08
N ARG A 181 3.42 -12.23 1.07
CA ARG A 181 4.73 -12.80 0.67
C ARG A 181 5.13 -13.91 1.61
N HIS A 182 5.04 -13.69 2.92
CA HIS A 182 5.39 -14.71 3.90
C HIS A 182 4.48 -15.94 3.76
N ARG A 183 3.17 -15.74 3.56
CA ARG A 183 2.21 -16.81 3.32
C ARG A 183 2.57 -17.63 2.06
N GLU A 184 2.84 -16.97 0.94
CA GLU A 184 3.20 -17.65 -0.31
C GLU A 184 4.51 -18.44 -0.17
N ASP A 185 5.51 -17.90 0.52
CA ASP A 185 6.78 -18.58 0.77
C ASP A 185 6.59 -19.81 1.66
N GLU A 186 5.73 -19.73 2.69
CA GLU A 186 5.39 -20.88 3.54
C GLU A 186 4.62 -21.96 2.76
N LEU A 187 3.65 -21.57 1.93
CA LEU A 187 2.91 -22.50 1.09
C LEU A 187 3.82 -23.22 0.09
N ARG A 188 4.77 -22.50 -0.53
CA ARG A 188 5.79 -23.10 -1.41
C ARG A 188 6.69 -24.08 -0.66
N ARG A 189 7.15 -23.72 0.57
CA ARG A 189 7.98 -24.60 1.41
C ARG A 189 7.25 -25.89 1.80
N LYS A 190 5.95 -25.80 2.07
CA LYS A 190 5.09 -26.95 2.35
C LYS A 190 4.74 -27.77 1.11
N GLY A 191 5.12 -27.33 -0.08
CA GLY A 191 4.72 -27.97 -1.34
C GLY A 191 3.21 -27.90 -1.61
N PHE A 192 2.54 -26.91 -1.00
CA PHE A 192 1.09 -26.73 -1.18
C PHE A 192 0.78 -26.36 -2.62
N ARG A 193 -0.17 -27.09 -3.23
CA ARG A 193 -0.70 -26.80 -4.57
C ARG A 193 -2.20 -26.63 -4.48
N ARG A 194 -2.67 -25.47 -4.93
CA ARG A 194 -4.12 -25.24 -5.05
C ARG A 194 -4.72 -26.23 -6.02
N LYS A 195 -5.84 -26.79 -5.62
CA LYS A 195 -6.65 -27.66 -6.48
C LYS A 195 -7.71 -26.77 -7.13
N TYR A 196 -7.87 -26.91 -8.44
CA TYR A 196 -8.95 -26.26 -9.19
C TYR A 196 -9.83 -27.35 -9.76
N ARG A 197 -11.14 -27.16 -9.66
CA ARG A 197 -12.11 -28.07 -10.26
C ARG A 197 -12.10 -27.95 -11.79
N ASN A 198 -12.57 -29.00 -12.44
CA ASN A 198 -12.79 -28.98 -13.88
C ASN A 198 -14.08 -28.20 -14.20
N GLY A 199 -14.04 -27.33 -15.22
CA GLY A 199 -15.17 -26.54 -15.69
C GLY A 199 -14.74 -25.18 -16.23
N ALA A 200 -15.52 -24.59 -17.13
CA ALA A 200 -15.16 -23.34 -17.80
C ALA A 200 -14.93 -22.17 -16.81
N VAL A 201 -15.76 -22.05 -15.77
CA VAL A 201 -15.60 -21.01 -14.74
C VAL A 201 -14.32 -21.23 -13.93
N SER A 202 -14.02 -22.48 -13.56
CA SER A 202 -12.81 -22.83 -12.81
C SER A 202 -11.54 -22.61 -13.63
N GLU A 203 -11.57 -22.86 -14.93
CA GLU A 203 -10.44 -22.58 -15.85
C GLU A 203 -10.17 -21.08 -15.95
N GLN A 204 -11.20 -20.26 -16.00
CA GLN A 204 -11.06 -18.81 -16.06
C GLN A 204 -10.52 -18.24 -14.73
N ILE A 205 -11.05 -18.68 -13.59
CA ILE A 205 -10.55 -18.34 -12.26
C ILE A 205 -9.08 -18.75 -12.13
N ARG A 206 -8.73 -19.95 -12.60
CA ARG A 206 -7.35 -20.43 -12.61
C ARG A 206 -6.44 -19.55 -13.47
N ALA A 207 -6.89 -19.09 -14.61
CA ALA A 207 -6.12 -18.18 -15.46
C ALA A 207 -5.85 -16.86 -14.73
N PHE A 208 -6.86 -16.25 -14.11
CA PHE A 208 -6.69 -15.04 -13.31
C PHE A 208 -5.72 -15.25 -12.14
N ASP A 209 -5.88 -16.31 -11.36
CA ASP A 209 -4.96 -16.61 -10.24
C ASP A 209 -3.52 -16.79 -10.72
N THR A 210 -3.32 -17.46 -11.85
CA THR A 210 -1.99 -17.65 -12.44
C THR A 210 -1.36 -16.32 -12.83
N HIS A 211 -2.08 -15.46 -13.54
CA HIS A 211 -1.58 -14.15 -13.95
C HIS A 211 -1.35 -13.20 -12.77
N LEU A 212 -2.26 -13.19 -11.79
CA LEU A 212 -2.09 -12.39 -10.57
C LEU A 212 -0.86 -12.86 -9.76
N THR A 213 -0.63 -14.16 -9.69
CA THR A 213 0.54 -14.72 -9.01
C THR A 213 1.84 -14.35 -9.73
N ASP A 214 1.88 -14.46 -11.06
CA ASP A 214 3.04 -14.06 -11.86
C ASP A 214 3.32 -12.55 -11.73
N LEU A 215 2.30 -11.71 -11.78
CA LEU A 215 2.43 -10.26 -11.55
C LEU A 215 2.96 -9.96 -10.14
N PHE A 216 2.41 -10.60 -9.11
CA PHE A 216 2.84 -10.42 -7.72
C PHE A 216 4.32 -10.76 -7.52
N ASP A 217 4.78 -11.86 -8.12
CA ASP A 217 6.18 -12.27 -8.06
C ASP A 217 7.10 -11.29 -8.82
N ARG A 218 6.67 -10.80 -10.00
CA ARG A 218 7.45 -9.87 -10.83
C ARG A 218 7.54 -8.46 -10.26
N LEU A 219 6.51 -8.00 -9.56
CA LEU A 219 6.57 -6.70 -8.88
C LEU A 219 7.65 -6.64 -7.80
N LYS A 220 8.14 -7.79 -7.31
CA LYS A 220 9.30 -7.82 -6.42
C LYS A 220 10.56 -7.24 -7.08
N SER A 221 10.83 -7.63 -8.32
CA SER A 221 12.00 -7.12 -9.08
C SER A 221 11.90 -5.62 -9.35
N LEU A 222 10.69 -5.10 -9.60
CA LEU A 222 10.47 -3.66 -9.75
C LEU A 222 10.68 -2.89 -8.44
N LYS A 223 10.39 -3.49 -7.30
CA LYS A 223 10.71 -2.91 -5.99
C LYS A 223 12.20 -2.82 -5.74
N GLU A 224 12.95 -3.88 -6.06
CA GLU A 224 14.41 -3.87 -5.97
C GLU A 224 15.01 -2.75 -6.87
N LEU A 225 14.48 -2.58 -8.08
CA LEU A 225 14.82 -1.44 -8.94
C LEU A 225 14.52 -0.11 -8.25
N HIS A 226 13.34 0.04 -7.64
CA HIS A 226 12.96 1.28 -6.96
C HIS A 226 13.89 1.61 -5.78
N GLU A 227 14.24 0.63 -4.94
CA GLU A 227 15.17 0.84 -3.81
C GLU A 227 16.54 1.29 -4.31
N LYS A 228 17.05 0.67 -5.37
CA LYS A 228 18.30 1.08 -6.02
C LYS A 228 18.22 2.48 -6.62
N LEU A 229 17.11 2.83 -7.26
CA LEU A 229 16.88 4.18 -7.77
C LEU A 229 16.91 5.24 -6.67
N LEU A 230 16.28 4.99 -5.52
CA LEU A 230 16.32 5.91 -4.38
C LEU A 230 17.73 6.04 -3.80
N GLU A 231 18.45 4.94 -3.65
CA GLU A 231 19.83 4.92 -3.14
C GLU A 231 20.75 5.75 -4.05
N HIS A 232 20.73 5.48 -5.34
CA HIS A 232 21.61 6.15 -6.31
C HIS A 232 21.22 7.62 -6.54
N SER A 233 19.91 7.93 -6.54
CA SER A 233 19.42 9.31 -6.62
C SER A 233 19.95 10.18 -5.45
N ARG A 234 19.93 9.65 -4.23
CA ARG A 234 20.49 10.36 -3.06
C ARG A 234 21.99 10.60 -3.20
N TYR A 235 22.71 9.59 -3.66
CA TYR A 235 24.16 9.72 -3.89
C TYR A 235 24.49 10.82 -4.90
N ILE A 236 23.80 10.84 -6.05
CA ILE A 236 24.06 11.82 -7.10
C ILE A 236 23.63 13.23 -6.65
N LEU A 237 22.59 13.37 -5.83
CA LEU A 237 22.24 14.65 -5.21
C LEU A 237 23.34 15.16 -4.27
N GLN A 238 23.96 14.26 -3.51
CA GLN A 238 25.10 14.60 -2.67
C GLN A 238 26.32 15.01 -3.51
N LEU A 239 26.57 14.32 -4.63
CA LEU A 239 27.60 14.69 -5.62
C LEU A 239 27.40 16.13 -6.13
N SER A 240 26.20 16.50 -6.55
CA SER A 240 25.92 17.86 -7.04
C SER A 240 26.27 18.93 -6.00
N ARG A 241 25.92 18.68 -4.72
CA ARG A 241 26.31 19.58 -3.62
C ARG A 241 27.82 19.65 -3.42
N THR A 242 28.51 18.51 -3.50
CA THR A 242 29.98 18.46 -3.40
C THR A 242 30.62 19.26 -4.54
N ILE A 243 30.18 19.10 -5.76
CA ILE A 243 30.65 19.86 -6.93
C ILE A 243 30.47 21.36 -6.72
N ARG A 244 29.32 21.77 -6.15
CA ARG A 244 29.08 23.18 -5.84
C ARG A 244 30.08 23.74 -4.82
N LEU A 245 30.39 22.99 -3.78
CA LEU A 245 31.40 23.39 -2.79
C LEU A 245 32.80 23.46 -3.40
N LEU A 246 33.17 22.49 -4.25
CA LEU A 246 34.45 22.51 -4.99
C LEU A 246 34.53 23.69 -5.93
N SER A 247 33.44 24.03 -6.62
CA SER A 247 33.35 25.23 -7.48
C SER A 247 33.58 26.52 -6.70
N LEU A 248 32.90 26.69 -5.55
CA LEU A 248 33.06 27.85 -4.69
C LEU A 248 34.49 27.97 -4.17
N ASN A 249 35.10 26.89 -3.73
CA ASN A 249 36.49 26.86 -3.26
C ASN A 249 37.45 27.24 -4.40
N ALA A 250 37.21 26.74 -5.62
CA ALA A 250 37.99 27.07 -6.79
C ALA A 250 37.85 28.57 -7.19
N GLN A 251 36.63 29.12 -7.12
CA GLN A 251 36.39 30.57 -7.41
C GLN A 251 37.09 31.45 -6.37
N VAL A 252 37.01 31.14 -5.09
CA VAL A 252 37.67 31.90 -4.03
C VAL A 252 39.20 31.83 -4.19
N GLY A 253 39.74 30.64 -4.45
CA GLY A 253 41.16 30.45 -4.67
C GLY A 253 41.69 31.20 -5.91
N SER A 254 40.93 31.14 -7.03
CA SER A 254 41.32 31.86 -8.29
C SER A 254 41.27 33.38 -8.14
N ALA A 255 40.36 33.91 -7.29
CA ALA A 255 40.30 35.34 -6.99
C ALA A 255 41.49 35.85 -6.17
N GLN A 256 42.24 34.98 -5.51
CA GLN A 256 43.42 35.27 -4.73
C GLN A 256 44.73 35.22 -5.55
N MET A 257 44.63 34.81 -6.82
CA MET A 257 45.77 34.73 -7.75
C MET A 257 45.90 36.02 -8.56
N ASP A 258 47.01 36.71 -8.46
CA ASP A 258 47.29 37.97 -9.18
C ASP A 258 47.34 37.76 -10.70
N GLY A 259 46.25 38.10 -11.39
CA GLY A 259 46.19 38.18 -12.85
C GLY A 259 46.02 36.86 -13.63
N ASP A 260 46.59 35.76 -13.15
CA ASP A 260 46.62 34.47 -13.83
C ASP A 260 45.42 33.56 -13.47
N GLY A 261 44.60 33.96 -12.52
CA GLY A 261 43.45 33.17 -12.02
C GLY A 261 42.17 33.26 -12.87
N ALA A 262 42.10 34.15 -13.87
CA ALA A 262 40.84 34.42 -14.60
C ALA A 262 40.29 33.20 -15.37
N SER A 263 41.16 32.40 -16.00
CA SER A 263 40.74 31.18 -16.70
C SER A 263 40.25 30.08 -15.75
N LEU A 264 40.92 29.90 -14.61
CA LEU A 264 40.46 28.98 -13.56
C LEU A 264 39.14 29.44 -12.94
N SER A 265 38.94 30.75 -12.73
CA SER A 265 37.68 31.30 -12.28
C SER A 265 36.54 31.03 -13.25
N ALA A 266 36.78 31.12 -14.57
CA ALA A 266 35.79 30.77 -15.57
C ALA A 266 35.42 29.28 -15.56
N VAL A 267 36.42 28.39 -15.45
CA VAL A 267 36.15 26.93 -15.31
C VAL A 267 35.38 26.61 -14.02
N ALA A 268 35.77 27.23 -12.91
CA ALA A 268 35.06 27.07 -11.64
C ALA A 268 33.62 27.62 -11.70
N GLY A 269 33.40 28.74 -12.41
CA GLY A 269 32.06 29.26 -12.69
C GLY A 269 31.18 28.27 -13.44
N GLN A 270 31.70 27.70 -14.54
CA GLN A 270 31.01 26.67 -15.33
C GLN A 270 30.67 25.43 -14.45
N MET A 271 31.59 25.04 -13.57
CA MET A 271 31.37 23.94 -12.64
C MET A 271 30.19 24.23 -11.66
N GLY A 272 30.08 25.47 -11.17
CA GLY A 272 28.98 25.93 -10.33
C GLY A 272 27.63 25.97 -11.05
N ASP A 273 27.61 26.48 -12.29
CA ASP A 273 26.40 26.52 -13.12
C ASP A 273 25.90 25.08 -13.44
N GLN A 274 26.80 24.20 -13.84
CA GLN A 274 26.48 22.82 -14.09
C GLN A 274 25.99 22.08 -12.81
N SER A 275 26.55 22.40 -11.66
CA SER A 275 26.07 21.83 -10.38
C SER A 275 24.61 22.21 -10.09
N LYS A 276 24.22 23.46 -10.42
CA LYS A 276 22.84 23.92 -10.28
C LYS A 276 21.89 23.21 -11.24
N ASP A 277 22.30 23.03 -12.50
CA ASP A 277 21.53 22.27 -13.48
C ASP A 277 21.38 20.80 -13.04
N GLY A 278 22.44 20.20 -12.51
CA GLY A 278 22.41 18.86 -11.92
C GLY A 278 21.43 18.73 -10.75
N GLU A 279 21.39 19.70 -9.84
CA GLU A 279 20.41 19.71 -8.74
C GLU A 279 18.96 19.70 -9.27
N MET A 280 18.66 20.47 -10.31
CA MET A 280 17.31 20.50 -10.93
C MET A 280 16.94 19.18 -11.60
N MET A 281 17.86 18.60 -12.39
CA MET A 281 17.65 17.30 -13.06
C MET A 281 17.39 16.19 -12.04
N LEU A 282 18.13 16.19 -10.94
CA LEU A 282 18.00 15.20 -9.88
C LEU A 282 16.71 15.36 -9.08
N ALA A 283 16.29 16.59 -8.81
CA ALA A 283 15.00 16.85 -8.17
C ALA A 283 13.84 16.35 -9.05
N ASP A 284 13.94 16.52 -10.37
CA ASP A 284 12.94 16.01 -11.31
C ASP A 284 12.94 14.47 -11.37
N MET A 285 14.12 13.85 -11.49
CA MET A 285 14.24 12.38 -11.41
C MET A 285 13.63 11.83 -10.10
N GLN A 286 13.88 12.47 -8.96
CA GLN A 286 13.34 12.04 -7.68
C GLN A 286 11.82 12.08 -7.64
N LYS A 287 11.15 13.05 -8.30
CA LYS A 287 9.70 13.09 -8.46
C LYS A 287 9.19 11.87 -9.23
N HIS A 288 9.83 11.54 -10.36
CA HIS A 288 9.45 10.37 -11.16
C HIS A 288 9.66 9.05 -10.40
N VAL A 289 10.76 8.91 -9.67
CA VAL A 289 11.03 7.75 -8.82
C VAL A 289 9.95 7.61 -7.73
N THR A 290 9.59 8.71 -7.08
CA THR A 290 8.54 8.70 -6.04
C THR A 290 7.17 8.37 -6.61
N ALA A 291 6.83 8.91 -7.78
CA ALA A 291 5.57 8.62 -8.46
C ALA A 291 5.48 7.14 -8.87
N LEU A 292 6.55 6.58 -9.43
CA LEU A 292 6.64 5.15 -9.77
C LEU A 292 6.49 4.27 -8.52
N SER A 293 7.12 4.64 -7.40
CA SER A 293 6.97 3.91 -6.15
C SER A 293 5.52 3.81 -5.69
N LYS A 294 4.83 4.96 -5.66
CA LYS A 294 3.41 4.99 -5.26
C LYS A 294 2.54 4.16 -6.19
N LEU A 295 2.80 4.22 -7.50
CA LEU A 295 2.09 3.38 -8.48
C LEU A 295 2.34 1.90 -8.18
N LEU A 296 3.59 1.48 -8.00
CA LEU A 296 3.95 0.09 -7.73
C LEU A 296 3.34 -0.44 -6.43
N ASP A 297 3.33 0.37 -5.37
CA ASP A 297 2.74 -0.01 -4.09
C ASP A 297 1.22 -0.18 -4.19
N LYS A 298 0.55 0.74 -4.91
CA LYS A 298 -0.89 0.66 -5.16
C LYS A 298 -1.24 -0.55 -6.02
N VAL A 299 -0.55 -0.74 -7.14
CA VAL A 299 -0.75 -1.90 -8.04
C VAL A 299 -0.53 -3.21 -7.29
N ASN A 300 0.50 -3.28 -6.46
CA ASN A 300 0.78 -4.46 -5.65
C ASN A 300 -0.35 -4.76 -4.65
N PHE A 301 -0.87 -3.73 -3.99
CA PHE A 301 -2.03 -3.87 -3.09
C PHE A 301 -3.27 -4.36 -3.85
N ASP A 302 -3.54 -3.79 -5.02
CA ASP A 302 -4.69 -4.17 -5.85
C ASP A 302 -4.56 -5.61 -6.37
N ILE A 303 -3.36 -6.04 -6.78
CA ILE A 303 -3.07 -7.44 -7.15
C ILE A 303 -3.28 -8.38 -5.97
N ILE A 304 -2.77 -8.06 -4.78
CA ILE A 304 -2.97 -8.87 -3.58
C ILE A 304 -4.45 -8.98 -3.24
N THR A 305 -5.18 -7.87 -3.29
CA THR A 305 -6.62 -7.83 -3.04
C THR A 305 -7.37 -8.74 -4.02
N ALA A 306 -7.12 -8.61 -5.32
CA ALA A 306 -7.74 -9.45 -6.34
C ALA A 306 -7.36 -10.93 -6.17
N LYS A 307 -6.08 -11.21 -5.85
CA LYS A 307 -5.59 -12.57 -5.59
C LYS A 307 -6.34 -13.22 -4.43
N MET A 308 -6.50 -12.51 -3.30
CA MET A 308 -7.26 -13.01 -2.15
C MET A 308 -8.73 -13.26 -2.49
N GLN A 309 -9.36 -12.39 -3.29
CA GLN A 309 -10.75 -12.54 -3.73
C GLN A 309 -10.93 -13.73 -4.67
N VAL A 310 -10.04 -13.90 -5.65
CA VAL A 310 -10.04 -15.04 -6.60
C VAL A 310 -9.80 -16.36 -5.85
N GLU A 311 -8.82 -16.38 -4.94
CA GLU A 311 -8.53 -17.55 -4.13
C GLU A 311 -9.69 -17.92 -3.22
N MET A 312 -10.31 -16.92 -2.57
CA MET A 312 -11.49 -17.14 -1.70
C MET A 312 -12.67 -17.68 -2.51
N SER A 313 -12.87 -17.20 -3.72
CA SER A 313 -13.92 -17.74 -4.62
C SER A 313 -13.69 -19.23 -4.92
N THR A 314 -12.44 -19.63 -5.14
CA THR A 314 -12.09 -21.04 -5.38
C THR A 314 -12.38 -21.89 -4.13
N ILE A 315 -11.91 -21.45 -2.97
CA ILE A 315 -12.11 -22.14 -1.69
C ILE A 315 -13.59 -22.30 -1.39
N PHE A 316 -14.37 -21.24 -1.60
CA PHE A 316 -15.82 -21.29 -1.33
C PHE A 316 -16.58 -22.21 -2.28
N LEU A 317 -16.24 -22.22 -3.58
CA LEU A 317 -16.82 -23.15 -4.54
C LEU A 317 -16.51 -24.61 -4.18
N ASP A 318 -15.32 -24.92 -3.69
CA ASP A 318 -14.96 -26.25 -3.23
C ASP A 318 -15.73 -26.61 -1.96
N GLU A 319 -15.85 -25.69 -0.98
CA GLU A 319 -16.61 -25.84 0.25
C GLU A 319 -18.11 -26.13 -0.01
N VAL A 320 -18.74 -25.35 -0.88
CA VAL A 320 -20.15 -25.54 -1.31
C VAL A 320 -20.36 -26.90 -1.94
N SER A 321 -19.43 -27.31 -2.77
CA SER A 321 -19.53 -28.60 -3.44
C SER A 321 -19.34 -29.81 -2.52
N GLU A 322 -18.54 -29.67 -1.48
CA GLU A 322 -18.32 -30.75 -0.50
C GLU A 322 -19.48 -30.87 0.48
N LYS A 323 -20.03 -29.73 0.93
CA LYS A 323 -21.05 -29.68 1.98
C LYS A 323 -22.47 -29.56 1.46
N GLY A 324 -22.65 -29.10 0.22
CA GLY A 324 -23.94 -28.79 -0.40
C GLY A 324 -24.46 -27.39 -0.02
N GLU A 325 -25.29 -26.83 -0.90
CA GLU A 325 -25.87 -25.49 -0.72
C GLU A 325 -26.73 -25.35 0.55
N ASN A 326 -27.39 -26.42 0.98
CA ASN A 326 -28.26 -26.46 2.16
C ASN A 326 -27.49 -26.49 3.49
N PHE A 327 -26.17 -26.53 3.44
CA PHE A 327 -25.33 -26.47 4.66
C PHE A 327 -25.47 -25.13 5.38
N TYR A 328 -25.58 -24.03 4.59
CA TYR A 328 -25.66 -22.66 5.11
C TYR A 328 -27.12 -22.29 5.44
N ARG A 329 -27.31 -21.65 6.61
CA ARG A 329 -28.62 -21.20 7.09
C ARG A 329 -28.84 -19.69 6.87
N SER A 330 -27.97 -19.04 6.12
CA SER A 330 -28.11 -17.64 5.75
C SER A 330 -29.34 -17.41 4.89
N ASP A 331 -29.94 -16.23 5.02
CA ASP A 331 -31.03 -15.79 4.11
C ASP A 331 -30.51 -15.46 2.70
N ILE A 332 -29.19 -15.35 2.54
CA ILE A 332 -28.55 -15.10 1.22
C ILE A 332 -28.30 -16.45 0.54
N PRO A 333 -28.87 -16.70 -0.64
CA PRO A 333 -28.58 -17.91 -1.39
C PRO A 333 -27.08 -18.05 -1.72
N VAL A 334 -26.56 -19.26 -1.65
CA VAL A 334 -25.14 -19.54 -1.94
C VAL A 334 -24.72 -19.06 -3.32
N THR A 335 -25.61 -19.17 -4.33
CA THR A 335 -25.41 -18.65 -5.69
C THR A 335 -25.20 -17.14 -5.72
N GLU A 336 -25.89 -16.41 -4.84
CA GLU A 336 -25.75 -14.97 -4.71
C GLU A 336 -24.41 -14.60 -4.05
N VAL A 337 -23.98 -15.35 -3.03
CA VAL A 337 -22.66 -15.20 -2.41
C VAL A 337 -21.54 -15.41 -3.44
N VAL A 338 -21.66 -16.41 -4.33
CA VAL A 338 -20.72 -16.64 -5.44
C VAL A 338 -20.70 -15.44 -6.39
N ASN A 339 -21.87 -14.87 -6.72
CA ASN A 339 -21.97 -13.68 -7.54
C ASN A 339 -21.31 -12.46 -6.87
N TYR A 340 -21.51 -12.25 -5.58
CA TYR A 340 -20.84 -11.16 -4.84
C TYR A 340 -19.32 -11.30 -4.85
N LEU A 341 -18.80 -12.51 -4.69
CA LEU A 341 -17.36 -12.78 -4.83
C LEU A 341 -16.86 -12.41 -6.22
N GLN A 342 -17.60 -12.77 -7.28
CA GLN A 342 -17.22 -12.43 -8.67
C GLN A 342 -17.29 -10.92 -8.92
N GLN A 343 -18.33 -10.25 -8.46
CA GLN A 343 -18.48 -8.79 -8.57
C GLN A 343 -17.38 -8.04 -7.82
N ALA A 344 -16.84 -8.60 -6.75
CA ALA A 344 -15.75 -8.01 -6.00
C ALA A 344 -14.43 -7.98 -6.79
N TYR A 345 -14.05 -9.04 -7.50
CA TYR A 345 -12.75 -9.12 -8.17
C TYR A 345 -12.76 -8.66 -9.63
N VAL A 346 -13.88 -8.78 -10.35
CA VAL A 346 -13.91 -8.45 -11.78
C VAL A 346 -13.58 -6.98 -12.07
N PRO A 347 -14.19 -5.98 -11.39
CA PRO A 347 -13.80 -4.58 -11.59
C PRO A 347 -12.33 -4.33 -11.20
N LYS A 348 -11.85 -5.02 -10.16
CA LYS A 348 -10.47 -4.89 -9.69
C LYS A 348 -9.48 -5.41 -10.73
N LEU A 349 -9.76 -6.53 -11.40
CA LEU A 349 -8.93 -7.05 -12.49
C LEU A 349 -8.78 -6.05 -13.64
N ILE A 350 -9.84 -5.32 -13.97
CA ILE A 350 -9.82 -4.29 -15.01
C ILE A 350 -8.90 -3.14 -14.61
N VAL A 351 -9.04 -2.65 -13.37
CA VAL A 351 -8.19 -1.58 -12.81
C VAL A 351 -6.73 -1.99 -12.80
N ILE A 352 -6.42 -3.20 -12.34
CA ILE A 352 -5.05 -3.74 -12.34
C ILE A 352 -4.49 -3.78 -13.78
N GLY A 353 -5.30 -4.22 -14.77
CA GLY A 353 -4.89 -4.23 -16.16
C GLY A 353 -4.47 -2.84 -16.64
N ASP A 354 -5.30 -1.84 -16.39
CA ASP A 354 -5.03 -0.45 -16.78
C ASP A 354 -3.79 0.13 -16.05
N GLU A 355 -3.60 -0.18 -14.77
CA GLU A 355 -2.45 0.28 -13.96
C GLU A 355 -1.14 -0.40 -14.40
N VAL A 356 -1.16 -1.71 -14.59
CA VAL A 356 -0.01 -2.48 -15.09
C VAL A 356 0.43 -2.00 -16.46
N GLY A 357 -0.53 -1.62 -17.32
CA GLY A 357 -0.27 -1.00 -18.63
C GLY A 357 0.48 0.34 -18.57
N GLN A 358 0.46 1.05 -17.42
CA GLN A 358 1.21 2.31 -17.22
C GLN A 358 2.67 2.10 -16.83
N ILE A 359 3.04 0.94 -16.28
CA ILE A 359 4.42 0.66 -15.82
C ILE A 359 5.46 0.83 -16.95
N PRO A 360 5.25 0.30 -18.18
CA PRO A 360 6.18 0.47 -19.27
C PRO A 360 6.46 1.93 -19.65
N SER A 361 5.45 2.81 -19.60
CA SER A 361 5.63 4.24 -19.89
C SER A 361 6.45 4.92 -18.79
N SER A 362 6.16 4.66 -17.53
CA SER A 362 6.91 5.19 -16.39
C SER A 362 8.38 4.75 -16.40
N LEU A 363 8.67 3.50 -16.79
CA LEU A 363 10.05 3.03 -16.95
C LEU A 363 10.78 3.72 -18.11
N ARG A 364 10.08 4.04 -19.22
CA ARG A 364 10.68 4.80 -20.33
C ARG A 364 11.02 6.24 -19.93
N GLU A 365 10.11 6.91 -19.22
CA GLU A 365 10.35 8.25 -18.68
C GLU A 365 11.55 8.26 -17.74
N LEU A 366 11.62 7.30 -16.83
CA LEU A 366 12.74 7.15 -15.90
C LEU A 366 14.06 6.96 -16.66
N ARG A 367 14.08 6.12 -17.70
CA ARG A 367 15.26 5.93 -18.54
C ARG A 367 15.70 7.23 -19.22
N ALA A 368 14.76 8.04 -19.68
CA ALA A 368 15.07 9.34 -20.28
C ALA A 368 15.76 10.26 -19.26
N ARG A 369 15.30 10.26 -17.99
CA ARG A 369 15.94 11.06 -16.93
C ARG A 369 17.34 10.56 -16.57
N VAL A 370 17.54 9.24 -16.52
CA VAL A 370 18.89 8.67 -16.34
C VAL A 370 19.83 9.11 -17.43
N TYR A 371 19.38 9.11 -18.69
CA TYR A 371 20.18 9.60 -19.83
C TYR A 371 20.54 11.08 -19.72
N GLU A 372 19.64 11.93 -19.24
CA GLU A 372 19.93 13.36 -18.99
C GLU A 372 21.06 13.53 -17.95
N ILE A 373 21.05 12.70 -16.90
CA ILE A 373 22.11 12.71 -15.87
C ILE A 373 23.45 12.17 -16.44
N GLU A 374 23.43 11.14 -17.29
CA GLU A 374 24.63 10.67 -17.99
C GLU A 374 25.28 11.81 -18.82
N ARG A 375 24.46 12.58 -19.54
CA ARG A 375 24.94 13.75 -20.26
C ARG A 375 25.55 14.81 -19.33
N PHE A 376 24.91 15.06 -18.20
CA PHE A 376 25.43 15.98 -17.19
C PHE A 376 26.83 15.55 -16.70
N LEU A 377 27.00 14.25 -16.35
CA LEU A 377 28.32 13.73 -15.95
C LEU A 377 29.36 13.86 -17.06
N TYR A 378 28.95 13.75 -18.32
CA TYR A 378 29.84 13.94 -19.46
C TYR A 378 30.37 15.38 -19.56
N VAL A 379 29.49 16.36 -19.32
CA VAL A 379 29.90 17.79 -19.26
C VAL A 379 30.85 18.03 -18.09
N LEU A 380 30.62 17.42 -16.92
CA LEU A 380 31.54 17.54 -15.79
C LEU A 380 32.93 16.96 -16.07
N ARG A 381 33.03 15.87 -16.83
CA ARG A 381 34.31 15.33 -17.29
C ARG A 381 35.03 16.30 -18.22
N PHE A 382 34.31 16.98 -19.10
CA PHE A 382 34.87 18.00 -19.96
C PHE A 382 35.43 19.19 -19.13
N ILE A 383 34.67 19.71 -18.17
CA ILE A 383 35.09 20.77 -17.25
C ILE A 383 36.31 20.34 -16.44
N HIS A 384 36.37 19.11 -15.94
CA HIS A 384 37.53 18.55 -15.27
C HIS A 384 38.79 18.60 -16.19
N SER A 385 38.65 18.14 -17.45
CA SER A 385 39.77 18.14 -18.38
C SER A 385 40.25 19.57 -18.72
N ALA A 386 39.34 20.51 -18.89
CA ALA A 386 39.64 21.92 -19.05
C ALA A 386 40.40 22.50 -17.84
N GLY A 387 39.88 22.18 -16.63
CA GLY A 387 40.53 22.60 -15.39
C GLY A 387 41.94 22.05 -15.21
N GLN A 388 42.16 20.77 -15.55
CA GLN A 388 43.53 20.20 -15.50
C GLN A 388 44.51 20.88 -16.44
N ILE A 389 44.07 21.27 -17.65
CA ILE A 389 44.90 22.00 -18.62
C ILE A 389 45.31 23.37 -18.03
N GLU A 390 44.37 24.08 -17.40
CA GLU A 390 44.66 25.39 -16.82
C GLU A 390 45.58 25.27 -15.58
N VAL A 391 45.34 24.26 -14.73
CA VAL A 391 46.22 23.97 -13.58
C VAL A 391 47.65 23.66 -14.02
N ALA A 392 47.84 22.93 -15.13
CA ALA A 392 49.17 22.63 -15.68
C ALA A 392 49.90 23.84 -16.25
N ARG A 393 49.19 24.94 -16.57
CA ARG A 393 49.78 26.19 -17.05
C ARG A 393 50.29 27.10 -15.91
N LEU A 394 49.85 26.89 -14.70
CA LEU A 394 50.09 27.73 -13.54
C LEU A 394 51.19 27.14 -12.66
N GLN A 395 52.15 27.97 -12.20
CA GLN A 395 53.31 27.51 -11.41
C GLN A 395 52.95 27.11 -9.94
N ASP A 396 51.84 27.58 -9.41
CA ASP A 396 51.45 27.37 -8.02
C ASP A 396 49.94 27.04 -7.87
N ALA A 397 49.53 25.92 -8.45
CA ALA A 397 48.13 25.51 -8.52
C ALA A 397 47.81 24.14 -7.83
N SER A 398 48.63 23.75 -6.83
CA SER A 398 48.50 22.43 -6.18
C SER A 398 47.15 22.20 -5.52
N SER A 399 46.55 23.23 -4.91
CA SER A 399 45.22 23.14 -4.27
C SER A 399 44.10 22.90 -5.28
N PHE A 400 44.22 23.48 -6.51
CA PHE A 400 43.28 23.26 -7.61
C PHE A 400 43.41 21.87 -8.21
N ALA A 401 44.62 21.33 -8.31
CA ALA A 401 44.87 19.98 -8.78
C ALA A 401 44.09 18.95 -7.90
N ASN A 402 44.11 19.11 -6.60
CA ASN A 402 43.36 18.27 -5.66
C ASN A 402 41.86 18.42 -5.89
N THR A 403 41.34 19.63 -6.06
CA THR A 403 39.92 19.90 -6.32
C THR A 403 39.43 19.18 -7.59
N PHE A 404 40.19 19.26 -8.69
CA PHE A 404 39.82 18.57 -9.93
C PHE A 404 40.00 17.06 -9.88
N GLN A 405 40.97 16.54 -9.10
CA GLN A 405 41.09 15.11 -8.86
C GLN A 405 39.91 14.55 -8.03
N GLU A 406 39.44 15.30 -7.04
CA GLU A 406 38.27 14.93 -6.27
C GLU A 406 37.02 14.94 -7.15
N LEU A 407 36.82 15.96 -7.98
CA LEU A 407 35.73 16.03 -8.96
C LEU A 407 35.67 14.78 -9.83
N ILE A 408 36.77 14.38 -10.48
CA ILE A 408 36.76 13.25 -11.41
C ILE A 408 36.52 11.95 -10.69
N ARG A 409 37.01 11.77 -9.47
CA ARG A 409 36.73 10.59 -8.63
C ARG A 409 35.23 10.47 -8.40
N GLU A 410 34.59 11.55 -7.96
CA GLU A 410 33.16 11.56 -7.68
C GLU A 410 32.31 11.37 -8.94
N VAL A 411 32.70 11.97 -10.07
CA VAL A 411 32.04 11.77 -11.37
C VAL A 411 32.13 10.33 -11.85
N ASN A 412 33.30 9.67 -11.68
CA ASN A 412 33.45 8.26 -12.03
C ASN A 412 32.60 7.34 -11.15
N ASN A 413 32.54 7.58 -9.84
CA ASN A 413 31.67 6.84 -8.92
C ASN A 413 30.20 6.99 -9.29
N ALA A 414 29.77 8.19 -9.70
CA ALA A 414 28.40 8.43 -10.15
C ALA A 414 28.08 7.70 -11.45
N ASP A 415 29.03 7.68 -12.41
CA ASP A 415 28.87 6.97 -13.67
C ASP A 415 28.69 5.45 -13.49
N GLU A 416 29.44 4.84 -12.57
CA GLU A 416 29.26 3.43 -12.22
C GLU A 416 27.85 3.16 -11.69
N LYS A 417 27.36 4.01 -10.76
CA LYS A 417 26.01 3.88 -10.22
C LYS A 417 24.92 4.08 -11.27
N LEU A 418 25.11 4.99 -12.23
CA LEU A 418 24.17 5.17 -13.34
C LEU A 418 24.16 3.97 -14.29
N LYS A 419 25.32 3.35 -14.56
CA LYS A 419 25.39 2.11 -15.36
C LYS A 419 24.64 0.96 -14.69
N GLU A 420 24.76 0.81 -13.36
CA GLU A 420 23.97 -0.15 -12.62
C GLU A 420 22.46 0.12 -12.80
N LEU A 421 22.01 1.39 -12.64
CA LEU A 421 20.62 1.76 -12.83
C LEU A 421 20.12 1.46 -14.23
N THR A 422 20.89 1.81 -15.26
CA THR A 422 20.55 1.53 -16.65
C THR A 422 20.36 0.04 -16.88
N THR A 423 21.25 -0.80 -16.33
CA THR A 423 21.13 -2.26 -16.39
C THR A 423 19.85 -2.76 -15.71
N TYR A 424 19.51 -2.24 -14.54
CA TYR A 424 18.27 -2.59 -13.84
C TYR A 424 17.02 -2.17 -14.62
N ILE A 425 17.00 -0.95 -15.19
CA ILE A 425 15.88 -0.47 -16.01
C ILE A 425 15.72 -1.36 -17.25
N GLU A 426 16.80 -1.69 -17.94
CA GLU A 426 16.78 -2.52 -19.16
C GLU A 426 16.32 -3.96 -18.85
N SER A 427 16.76 -4.54 -17.75
CA SER A 427 16.30 -5.87 -17.32
C SER A 427 14.79 -5.89 -17.04
N ASN A 428 14.26 -4.82 -16.44
CA ASN A 428 12.83 -4.69 -16.18
C ASN A 428 12.03 -4.32 -17.44
N GLN A 429 12.61 -3.65 -18.44
CA GLN A 429 11.95 -3.42 -19.73
C GLN A 429 11.69 -4.73 -20.49
N LYS A 430 12.51 -5.76 -20.32
CA LYS A 430 12.26 -7.09 -20.90
C LYS A 430 10.97 -7.73 -20.38
N MET A 431 10.46 -7.27 -19.22
CA MET A 431 9.17 -7.71 -18.66
C MET A 431 7.95 -7.03 -19.30
N ASN A 432 8.15 -6.03 -20.18
CA ASN A 432 7.05 -5.29 -20.80
C ASN A 432 6.04 -6.21 -21.51
N ASN A 433 6.51 -7.26 -22.20
CA ASN A 433 5.64 -8.22 -22.87
C ASN A 433 4.71 -8.95 -21.89
N VAL A 434 5.21 -9.24 -20.69
CA VAL A 434 4.41 -9.89 -19.65
C VAL A 434 3.36 -8.95 -19.08
N PHE A 435 3.71 -7.68 -18.87
CA PHE A 435 2.74 -6.68 -18.43
C PHE A 435 1.63 -6.47 -19.48
N MET A 436 1.97 -6.40 -20.75
CA MET A 436 1.00 -6.31 -21.86
C MET A 436 0.13 -7.56 -21.98
N GLU A 437 0.68 -8.75 -21.79
CA GLU A 437 -0.08 -9.99 -21.79
C GLU A 437 -1.03 -10.05 -20.58
N SER A 438 -0.54 -9.70 -19.39
CA SER A 438 -1.35 -9.64 -18.18
C SER A 438 -2.47 -8.60 -18.31
N GLU A 439 -2.20 -7.42 -18.84
CA GLU A 439 -3.21 -6.40 -19.16
C GLU A 439 -4.31 -7.00 -20.04
N ARG A 440 -3.93 -7.69 -21.12
CA ARG A 440 -4.88 -8.31 -22.06
C ARG A 440 -5.75 -9.38 -21.39
N VAL A 441 -5.14 -10.26 -20.58
CA VAL A 441 -5.86 -11.33 -19.87
C VAL A 441 -6.78 -10.75 -18.82
N LEU A 442 -6.29 -9.83 -17.97
CA LEU A 442 -7.10 -9.22 -16.91
C LEU A 442 -8.23 -8.37 -17.48
N SER A 443 -7.98 -7.63 -18.55
CA SER A 443 -9.02 -6.87 -19.25
C SER A 443 -10.09 -7.76 -19.90
N SER A 444 -9.80 -9.05 -20.17
CA SER A 444 -10.81 -10.00 -20.64
C SER A 444 -11.92 -10.25 -19.64
N ALA A 445 -11.71 -9.93 -18.36
CA ALA A 445 -12.73 -9.95 -17.31
C ALA A 445 -13.94 -9.04 -17.64
N LYS A 446 -13.76 -8.02 -18.51
CA LYS A 446 -14.88 -7.20 -19.05
C LYS A 446 -15.98 -8.05 -19.69
N LYS A 447 -15.63 -9.19 -20.28
CA LYS A 447 -16.60 -10.11 -20.87
C LYS A 447 -17.48 -10.83 -19.84
N LEU A 448 -17.01 -10.95 -18.59
CA LEU A 448 -17.80 -11.53 -17.49
C LEU A 448 -18.90 -10.58 -17.02
N ASN A 449 -18.65 -9.27 -17.02
CA ASN A 449 -19.65 -8.25 -16.67
C ASN A 449 -20.78 -8.16 -17.72
N GLY A 450 -20.52 -8.50 -18.98
CA GLY A 450 -21.52 -8.41 -20.07
C GLY A 450 -22.59 -9.51 -20.07
N ASN A 451 -22.32 -10.66 -19.43
CA ASN A 451 -23.28 -11.80 -19.37
C ASN A 451 -24.18 -11.79 -18.12
N GLY A 452 -23.90 -10.95 -17.11
CA GLY A 452 -24.72 -10.78 -15.91
C GLY A 452 -25.75 -9.64 -15.96
N GLY A 453 -25.73 -8.82 -17.01
CA GLY A 453 -26.47 -7.56 -17.10
C GLY A 453 -27.83 -7.63 -17.80
N ALA A 454 -28.67 -8.64 -17.53
CA ALA A 454 -30.05 -8.61 -17.93
C ALA A 454 -30.95 -8.74 -16.70
N LYS A 455 -31.28 -7.58 -16.13
CA LYS A 455 -32.31 -7.20 -15.15
C LYS A 455 -31.74 -6.65 -13.84
N SER A 456 -31.48 -5.36 -13.80
CA SER A 456 -32.05 -4.41 -12.85
C SER A 456 -31.62 -2.99 -13.23
N GLN A 457 -32.45 -2.34 -14.09
CA GLN A 457 -32.51 -0.88 -14.14
C GLN A 457 -33.47 -0.44 -13.04
N SER A 458 -32.92 -0.07 -11.90
CA SER A 458 -33.57 0.89 -11.01
C SER A 458 -32.50 1.90 -10.59
N GLY A 459 -32.62 3.10 -11.16
CA GLY A 459 -31.64 4.15 -11.00
C GLY A 459 -31.56 4.68 -9.58
N HIS A 460 -30.34 4.73 -9.06
CA HIS A 460 -29.96 5.71 -8.05
C HIS A 460 -28.72 6.43 -8.56
N LYS A 461 -28.96 7.70 -8.93
CA LYS A 461 -27.91 8.66 -9.26
C LYS A 461 -27.07 8.93 -8.00
N LEU A 462 -25.77 8.66 -8.09
CA LEU A 462 -24.77 9.21 -7.18
C LEU A 462 -24.76 10.74 -7.29
N PRO A 463 -24.64 11.47 -6.15
CA PRO A 463 -24.48 12.92 -6.19
C PRO A 463 -23.11 13.29 -6.72
N SER A 464 -23.08 14.14 -7.73
CA SER A 464 -21.91 14.74 -8.33
C SER A 464 -21.10 15.56 -7.33
N GLU A 465 -19.77 15.44 -7.43
CA GLU A 465 -18.74 16.24 -6.78
C GLU A 465 -19.05 17.74 -6.75
N GLN A 466 -18.97 18.32 -5.56
CA GLN A 466 -18.60 19.72 -5.40
C GLN A 466 -17.35 19.81 -4.52
N ALA A 467 -16.21 19.92 -5.21
CA ALA A 467 -14.96 20.35 -4.62
C ALA A 467 -15.13 21.80 -4.09
N LYS A 468 -15.01 22.00 -2.77
CA LYS A 468 -14.73 23.33 -2.20
C LYS A 468 -13.46 23.23 -1.36
N GLY A 469 -12.44 23.95 -1.87
CA GLY A 469 -11.17 24.18 -1.21
C GLY A 469 -11.34 24.83 0.17
N PHE A 470 -10.55 24.36 1.12
CA PHE A 470 -10.37 25.03 2.41
C PHE A 470 -9.24 26.03 2.27
N ASP A 471 -9.64 27.31 2.22
CA ASP A 471 -8.76 28.45 2.40
C ASP A 471 -8.77 28.88 3.86
N ASN A 472 -7.58 29.10 4.38
CA ASN A 472 -7.29 29.43 5.77
C ASN A 472 -7.45 30.93 5.99
N LYS A 473 -8.44 31.39 6.77
CA LYS A 473 -8.42 32.75 7.38
C LYS A 473 -9.03 32.76 8.77
N GLN A 474 -8.17 33.15 9.71
CA GLN A 474 -8.55 33.64 11.06
C GLN A 474 -9.47 34.84 10.97
N SER A 475 -10.51 34.92 11.82
CA SER A 475 -10.74 35.99 12.79
C SER A 475 -12.19 36.02 13.34
N ARG A 476 -12.27 36.03 14.66
CA ARG A 476 -13.16 36.75 15.60
C ARG A 476 -14.63 37.04 15.22
N GLY A 477 -15.52 36.67 16.16
CA GLY A 477 -16.74 37.45 16.37
C GLY A 477 -17.92 36.62 16.87
N GLU A 478 -18.30 36.88 18.06
CA GLU A 478 -19.48 36.57 18.88
C GLU A 478 -20.84 36.43 18.16
N GLY A 479 -21.70 35.58 18.77
CA GLY A 479 -23.15 35.78 18.65
C GLY A 479 -24.00 34.53 18.63
N ASP A 480 -24.75 34.32 19.69
CA ASP A 480 -25.87 33.41 19.94
C ASP A 480 -26.73 33.00 18.71
N ASP A 481 -27.09 31.72 18.57
CA ASP A 481 -28.49 31.31 18.78
C ASP A 481 -28.71 29.79 18.71
N LYS A 482 -29.70 29.35 19.47
CA LYS A 482 -30.09 27.98 19.75
C LYS A 482 -30.90 27.35 18.61
N SER A 483 -30.76 26.06 18.52
CA SER A 483 -31.81 25.06 18.34
C SER A 483 -31.76 24.21 17.09
N LYS A 484 -31.84 22.89 17.35
CA LYS A 484 -32.27 21.76 16.50
C LYS A 484 -31.30 21.23 15.46
N GLN A 485 -30.63 20.14 15.87
CA GLN A 485 -30.56 18.88 15.11
C GLN A 485 -29.79 17.82 15.91
N GLY A 486 -30.47 17.08 16.70
CA GLY A 486 -30.01 15.88 17.36
C GLY A 486 -30.87 14.71 16.92
N ALA A 487 -30.45 13.94 15.94
CA ALA A 487 -31.06 12.62 15.64
C ALA A 487 -30.27 11.79 14.59
N GLY A 488 -28.94 11.81 14.60
CA GLY A 488 -28.15 11.00 13.65
C GLY A 488 -26.97 10.23 14.26
N VAL A 489 -26.64 10.48 15.51
CA VAL A 489 -25.37 10.02 16.11
C VAL A 489 -25.53 8.78 17.01
N SER A 490 -26.74 8.41 17.42
CA SER A 490 -26.93 7.32 18.41
C SER A 490 -26.89 5.90 17.85
N GLU A 491 -27.03 5.68 16.54
CA GLU A 491 -27.01 4.32 15.97
C GLU A 491 -25.60 3.82 15.58
N LEU A 492 -24.64 4.71 15.37
CA LEU A 492 -23.25 4.34 15.08
C LEU A 492 -22.47 3.94 16.35
N ASP A 493 -22.81 4.47 17.49
CA ASP A 493 -22.17 4.12 18.78
C ASP A 493 -22.43 2.67 19.20
N SER A 494 -23.51 2.04 18.75
CA SER A 494 -23.80 0.63 19.09
C SER A 494 -22.97 -0.38 18.30
N ALA A 495 -22.35 0.02 17.19
CA ALA A 495 -21.45 -0.83 16.41
C ALA A 495 -19.98 -0.72 16.88
N MET A 496 -19.66 0.32 17.68
CA MET A 496 -18.32 0.59 18.19
C MET A 496 -18.11 0.14 19.66
N SER A 497 -19.18 -0.13 20.42
CA SER A 497 -19.05 -0.64 21.80
C SER A 497 -18.94 -2.19 21.88
#